data_60490e9082709df4edbc4411232d8ff4
#
_entry.id   60490e9082709df4edbc4411232d8ff4
#
_cell.length_a   1.000
_cell.length_b   1.000
_cell.length_c   1.000
_cell.angle_alpha   90.00
_cell.angle_beta   90.00
_cell.angle_gamma   90.00
#
_symmetry.space_group_name_H-M   'P 1'
#
loop_
_entity.id
_entity.type
_entity.pdbx_description
1 polymer ?
#
loop_
_entity_poly.entity_id
_entity_poly.type
_entity_poly.pdbx_seq_one_letter_code
_entity_poly.pdbx_strand_id
1 'polypeptide(L)'
;ESVPDAIVLDWMLPGLSGIEVCRQLRSDSATREIPILMLTARGEEEDRVRGIETGADDYVVKPYSPREVVARIKALLRRANPSLSNEILEYAGIGMDLAQHKVSRDGRGVHLGPTEFRLLKTLMEKPGRVYSRERLLDLVWGRDVYVEDRTVDVHIRRLRKALNEGGGVDVIRTVRGEGYAIDVD
;
A
#
# COMPACT_ATOMS: atom_id res chain seq x y z
N GLU A 1 14.85 5.40 -26.02
CA GLU A 1 15.09 5.97 -24.68
C GLU A 1 13.98 5.47 -23.75
N SER A 2 14.32 5.05 -22.56
CA SER A 2 13.32 4.56 -21.58
C SER A 2 12.60 5.75 -20.94
N VAL A 3 11.28 5.68 -20.89
CA VAL A 3 10.45 6.64 -20.17
C VAL A 3 10.61 6.38 -18.67
N PRO A 4 10.88 7.40 -17.82
CA PRO A 4 11.04 7.21 -16.38
C PRO A 4 9.70 6.92 -15.69
N ASP A 5 9.72 6.20 -14.57
CA ASP A 5 8.53 5.89 -13.78
C ASP A 5 8.03 7.09 -12.94
N ALA A 6 8.90 8.05 -12.61
CA ALA A 6 8.58 9.29 -11.91
C ALA A 6 9.61 10.38 -12.23
N ILE A 7 9.22 11.64 -12.10
CA ILE A 7 10.09 12.80 -12.31
C ILE A 7 10.14 13.61 -11.01
N VAL A 8 11.36 13.96 -10.58
CA VAL A 8 11.59 14.96 -9.53
C VAL A 8 12.08 16.22 -10.20
N LEU A 9 11.33 17.31 -10.03
CA LEU A 9 11.54 18.53 -10.77
C LEU A 9 11.73 19.71 -9.81
N ASP A 10 12.88 20.38 -9.90
CA ASP A 10 13.10 21.61 -9.14
C ASP A 10 12.32 22.76 -9.77
N TRP A 11 11.68 23.57 -8.93
CA TRP A 11 11.01 24.78 -9.36
C TRP A 11 11.96 25.77 -10.02
N MET A 12 13.14 25.93 -9.44
CA MET A 12 14.18 26.85 -9.90
C MET A 12 15.23 26.11 -10.74
N LEU A 13 15.01 26.01 -12.04
CA LEU A 13 15.99 25.50 -12.99
C LEU A 13 16.66 26.66 -13.75
N PRO A 14 17.95 26.55 -14.09
CA PRO A 14 18.61 27.57 -14.92
C PRO A 14 18.02 27.56 -16.34
N GLY A 15 17.53 28.70 -16.78
CA GLY A 15 17.00 28.91 -18.15
C GLY A 15 15.51 28.73 -18.33
N LEU A 16 14.94 27.59 -17.90
CA LEU A 16 13.50 27.33 -17.89
C LEU A 16 13.00 27.12 -16.46
N SER A 17 11.81 27.64 -16.12
CA SER A 17 11.21 27.34 -14.83
C SER A 17 10.72 25.89 -14.78
N GLY A 18 10.78 25.25 -13.59
CA GLY A 18 10.24 23.91 -13.41
C GLY A 18 8.76 23.82 -13.77
N ILE A 19 7.97 24.91 -13.61
CA ILE A 19 6.57 24.98 -14.04
C ILE A 19 6.42 24.82 -15.56
N GLU A 20 7.26 25.50 -16.34
CA GLU A 20 7.21 25.40 -17.80
C GLU A 20 7.59 24.01 -18.27
N VAL A 21 8.59 23.40 -17.66
CA VAL A 21 8.95 21.99 -17.91
C VAL A 21 7.77 21.06 -17.57
N CYS A 22 7.12 21.27 -16.42
CA CYS A 22 5.95 20.50 -16.03
C CYS A 22 4.80 20.61 -17.05
N ARG A 23 4.50 21.82 -17.54
CA ARG A 23 3.49 22.04 -18.59
C ARG A 23 3.82 21.32 -19.89
N GLN A 24 5.09 21.38 -20.30
CA GLN A 24 5.55 20.67 -21.51
C GLN A 24 5.37 19.16 -21.36
N LEU A 25 5.76 18.60 -20.21
CA LEU A 25 5.58 17.17 -19.90
C LEU A 25 4.10 16.76 -19.92
N ARG A 26 3.19 17.62 -19.44
CA ARG A 26 1.75 17.34 -19.43
C ARG A 26 1.09 17.48 -20.81
N SER A 27 1.66 18.27 -21.70
CA SER A 27 1.17 18.43 -23.07
C SER A 27 1.62 17.32 -24.02
N ASP A 28 2.66 16.58 -23.67
CA ASP A 28 3.18 15.47 -24.47
C ASP A 28 2.53 14.15 -24.09
N SER A 29 1.96 13.45 -25.05
CA SER A 29 1.28 12.17 -24.87
C SER A 29 2.17 11.05 -24.30
N ALA A 30 3.48 11.11 -24.51
CA ALA A 30 4.43 10.13 -23.99
C ALA A 30 4.78 10.33 -22.51
N THR A 31 4.61 11.56 -21.98
CA THR A 31 5.07 11.92 -20.64
C THR A 31 3.95 12.43 -19.71
N ARG A 32 2.77 12.73 -20.26
CA ARG A 32 1.66 13.35 -19.49
C ARG A 32 1.18 12.55 -18.28
N GLU A 33 1.34 11.23 -18.30
CA GLU A 33 0.89 10.32 -17.23
C GLU A 33 2.00 10.04 -16.20
N ILE A 34 3.24 10.51 -16.44
CA ILE A 34 4.36 10.28 -15.52
C ILE A 34 4.15 11.11 -14.25
N PRO A 35 4.22 10.52 -13.04
CA PRO A 35 4.12 11.27 -11.80
C PRO A 35 5.24 12.29 -11.67
N ILE A 36 4.88 13.52 -11.27
CA ILE A 36 5.83 14.62 -11.08
C ILE A 36 5.79 15.10 -9.63
N LEU A 37 6.94 15.04 -8.95
CA LEU A 37 7.18 15.63 -7.64
C LEU A 37 7.95 16.94 -7.81
N MET A 38 7.35 18.07 -7.44
CA MET A 38 8.01 19.39 -7.48
C MET A 38 8.79 19.67 -6.19
N LEU A 39 9.99 20.21 -6.33
CA LEU A 39 10.78 20.75 -5.22
C LEU A 39 10.67 22.27 -5.22
N THR A 40 10.18 22.88 -4.11
CA THR A 40 9.90 24.32 -4.03
C THR A 40 10.68 24.99 -2.91
N ALA A 41 10.89 26.30 -2.96
CA ALA A 41 11.43 27.09 -1.87
C ALA A 41 10.33 27.42 -0.82
N ARG A 42 10.74 27.66 0.44
CA ARG A 42 9.83 28.04 1.52
C ARG A 42 9.39 29.49 1.34
N GLY A 43 8.10 29.76 1.25
CA GLY A 43 7.55 31.13 1.23
C GLY A 43 6.60 31.46 0.06
N GLU A 44 6.47 30.57 -0.90
CA GLU A 44 5.64 30.80 -2.09
C GLU A 44 4.33 30.00 -1.99
N GLU A 45 3.45 30.41 -1.06
CA GLU A 45 2.13 29.78 -0.88
C GLU A 45 1.25 29.97 -2.12
N GLU A 46 1.41 31.10 -2.82
CA GLU A 46 0.78 31.38 -4.10
C GLU A 46 1.33 30.48 -5.24
N ASP A 47 2.60 30.08 -5.16
CA ASP A 47 3.21 29.19 -6.14
C ASP A 47 2.81 27.72 -5.93
N ARG A 48 2.39 27.34 -4.71
CA ARG A 48 1.81 26.00 -4.42
C ARG A 48 0.49 25.79 -5.15
N VAL A 49 -0.38 26.81 -5.18
CA VAL A 49 -1.64 26.79 -5.92
C VAL A 49 -1.35 26.71 -7.43
N ARG A 50 -0.42 27.51 -7.93
CA ARG A 50 0.03 27.45 -9.34
C ARG A 50 0.67 26.12 -9.69
N GLY A 51 1.41 25.48 -8.78
CA GLY A 51 2.03 24.17 -8.99
C GLY A 51 0.98 23.05 -9.20
N ILE A 52 -0.11 23.07 -8.42
CA ILE A 52 -1.22 22.13 -8.57
C ILE A 52 -1.97 22.39 -9.89
N GLU A 53 -2.21 23.66 -10.24
CA GLU A 53 -2.86 24.06 -11.50
C GLU A 53 -2.01 23.72 -12.73
N THR A 54 -0.68 23.58 -12.58
CA THR A 54 0.24 23.21 -13.67
C THR A 54 0.38 21.72 -13.91
N GLY A 55 -0.25 20.88 -13.06
CA GLY A 55 -0.31 19.44 -13.25
C GLY A 55 0.79 18.64 -12.54
N ALA A 56 1.48 19.21 -11.54
CA ALA A 56 2.30 18.43 -10.62
C ALA A 56 1.41 17.59 -9.68
N ASP A 57 1.87 16.37 -9.32
CA ASP A 57 1.09 15.44 -8.51
C ASP A 57 1.35 15.62 -7.01
N ASP A 58 2.52 16.11 -6.63
CA ASP A 58 2.89 16.44 -5.26
C ASP A 58 4.08 17.41 -5.25
N TYR A 59 4.39 17.99 -4.09
CA TYR A 59 5.52 18.90 -3.93
C TYR A 59 6.19 18.72 -2.56
N VAL A 60 7.47 19.12 -2.47
CA VAL A 60 8.27 19.15 -1.25
C VAL A 60 8.91 20.51 -1.12
N VAL A 61 8.81 21.10 0.07
CA VAL A 61 9.37 22.42 0.39
C VAL A 61 10.80 22.28 0.91
N LYS A 62 11.73 23.05 0.35
CA LYS A 62 13.11 23.14 0.86
C LYS A 62 13.14 23.90 2.19
N PRO A 63 13.96 23.50 3.19
CA PRO A 63 14.83 22.31 3.20
C PRO A 63 14.03 21.02 3.46
N TYR A 64 14.33 19.94 2.75
CA TYR A 64 13.70 18.63 2.89
C TYR A 64 14.71 17.56 3.29
N SER A 65 14.23 16.48 3.89
CA SER A 65 15.06 15.30 4.11
C SER A 65 15.00 14.37 2.88
N PRO A 66 16.08 13.66 2.52
CA PRO A 66 16.05 12.66 1.48
C PRO A 66 14.99 11.57 1.72
N ARG A 67 14.72 11.25 2.99
CA ARG A 67 13.67 10.29 3.38
C ARG A 67 12.27 10.76 3.00
N GLU A 68 11.99 12.06 3.13
CA GLU A 68 10.71 12.66 2.73
C GLU A 68 10.51 12.54 1.22
N VAL A 69 11.51 12.92 0.43
CA VAL A 69 11.46 12.82 -1.04
C VAL A 69 11.20 11.39 -1.48
N VAL A 70 11.94 10.42 -0.93
CA VAL A 70 11.76 9.00 -1.24
C VAL A 70 10.36 8.51 -0.86
N ALA A 71 9.84 8.91 0.31
CA ALA A 71 8.50 8.51 0.75
C ALA A 71 7.40 9.05 -0.18
N ARG A 72 7.51 10.30 -0.64
CA ARG A 72 6.57 10.91 -1.57
C ARG A 72 6.64 10.30 -2.97
N ILE A 73 7.85 10.04 -3.50
CA ILE A 73 8.02 9.32 -4.77
C ILE A 73 7.35 7.95 -4.71
N LYS A 74 7.57 7.18 -3.65
CA LYS A 74 6.91 5.87 -3.45
C LYS A 74 5.39 6.01 -3.42
N ALA A 75 4.85 7.05 -2.79
CA ALA A 75 3.42 7.32 -2.77
C ALA A 75 2.86 7.67 -4.15
N LEU A 76 3.58 8.47 -4.94
CA LEU A 76 3.21 8.81 -6.31
C LEU A 76 3.24 7.59 -7.23
N LEU A 77 4.30 6.78 -7.16
CA LEU A 77 4.42 5.54 -7.94
C LEU A 77 3.28 4.57 -7.63
N ARG A 78 2.88 4.42 -6.35
CA ARG A 78 1.71 3.61 -5.99
C ARG A 78 0.42 4.09 -6.63
N ARG A 79 0.21 5.41 -6.73
CA ARG A 79 -0.99 6.00 -7.35
C ARG A 79 -0.99 5.82 -8.86
N ALA A 80 0.17 6.02 -9.49
CA ALA A 80 0.31 5.94 -10.93
C ALA A 80 0.31 4.50 -11.45
N ASN A 81 0.87 3.58 -10.70
CA ASN A 81 0.93 2.17 -11.05
C ASN A 81 0.64 1.29 -9.82
N PRO A 82 -0.62 0.91 -9.60
CA PRO A 82 -1.01 0.03 -8.50
C PRO A 82 -0.24 -1.30 -8.47
N SER A 83 0.26 -1.76 -9.62
CA SER A 83 1.09 -2.98 -9.69
C SER A 83 2.50 -2.81 -9.11
N LEU A 84 2.99 -1.57 -8.96
CA LEU A 84 4.27 -1.26 -8.30
C LEU A 84 4.11 -0.98 -6.80
N SER A 85 2.88 -0.99 -6.31
CA SER A 85 2.62 -0.82 -4.89
C SER A 85 3.00 -2.13 -4.17
N ASN A 86 3.56 -2.00 -2.94
CA ASN A 86 3.62 -3.12 -1.98
C ASN A 86 2.21 -3.53 -1.51
N GLU A 87 1.22 -3.47 -2.39
CA GLU A 87 -0.15 -3.88 -2.14
C GLU A 87 -0.37 -5.35 -2.46
N ILE A 88 0.66 -6.03 -2.98
CA ILE A 88 0.68 -7.49 -3.10
C ILE A 88 1.46 -8.03 -1.91
N LEU A 89 0.77 -8.79 -1.07
CA LEU A 89 1.39 -9.58 -0.03
C LEU A 89 1.45 -11.02 -0.51
N GLU A 90 2.63 -11.64 -0.42
CA GLU A 90 2.82 -13.04 -0.79
C GLU A 90 3.49 -13.81 0.35
N TYR A 91 2.89 -14.93 0.72
CA TYR A 91 3.44 -15.84 1.73
C TYR A 91 2.85 -17.25 1.57
N ALA A 92 3.70 -18.27 1.58
CA ALA A 92 3.30 -19.68 1.60
C ALA A 92 2.24 -20.06 0.53
N GLY A 93 2.42 -19.58 -0.71
CA GLY A 93 1.50 -19.82 -1.82
C GLY A 93 0.24 -18.95 -1.77
N ILE A 94 0.06 -18.10 -0.76
CA ILE A 94 -1.01 -17.11 -0.69
C ILE A 94 -0.54 -15.80 -1.30
N GLY A 95 -1.32 -15.25 -2.24
CA GLY A 95 -1.16 -13.91 -2.79
C GLY A 95 -2.37 -13.05 -2.43
N MET A 96 -2.15 -11.86 -1.89
CA MET A 96 -3.18 -10.84 -1.67
C MET A 96 -2.88 -9.61 -2.48
N ASP A 97 -3.79 -9.22 -3.36
CA ASP A 97 -3.81 -7.92 -4.01
C ASP A 97 -4.70 -6.98 -3.19
N LEU A 98 -4.09 -6.09 -2.43
CA LEU A 98 -4.79 -5.18 -1.52
C LEU A 98 -5.54 -4.08 -2.27
N ALA A 99 -5.06 -3.69 -3.47
CA ALA A 99 -5.70 -2.69 -4.30
C ALA A 99 -6.98 -3.23 -4.94
N GLN A 100 -6.93 -4.47 -5.45
CA GLN A 100 -8.06 -5.12 -6.10
C GLN A 100 -8.95 -5.92 -5.13
N HIS A 101 -8.58 -6.01 -3.85
CA HIS A 101 -9.25 -6.87 -2.86
C HIS A 101 -9.38 -8.34 -3.32
N LYS A 102 -8.33 -8.86 -3.96
CA LYS A 102 -8.28 -10.23 -4.44
C LYS A 102 -7.30 -11.07 -3.63
N VAL A 103 -7.67 -12.33 -3.44
CA VAL A 103 -6.84 -13.32 -2.77
C VAL A 103 -6.72 -14.54 -3.65
N SER A 104 -5.53 -15.11 -3.70
CA SER A 104 -5.28 -16.40 -4.34
C SER A 104 -4.46 -17.31 -3.43
N ARG A 105 -4.59 -18.60 -3.62
CA ARG A 105 -3.72 -19.62 -3.01
C ARG A 105 -3.31 -20.62 -4.08
N ASP A 106 -2.00 -20.78 -4.26
CA ASP A 106 -1.42 -21.67 -5.28
C ASP A 106 -2.03 -21.44 -6.69
N GLY A 107 -2.25 -20.16 -7.05
CA GLY A 107 -2.88 -19.75 -8.31
C GLY A 107 -4.40 -19.85 -8.36
N ARG A 108 -5.06 -20.45 -7.36
CA ARG A 108 -6.52 -20.55 -7.25
C ARG A 108 -7.08 -19.30 -6.55
N GLY A 109 -8.07 -18.65 -7.16
CA GLY A 109 -8.79 -17.54 -6.52
C GLY A 109 -9.50 -17.99 -5.23
N VAL A 110 -9.38 -17.20 -4.17
CA VAL A 110 -10.02 -17.42 -2.87
C VAL A 110 -10.95 -16.25 -2.57
N HIS A 111 -12.23 -16.56 -2.34
CA HIS A 111 -13.20 -15.52 -1.95
C HIS A 111 -13.24 -15.37 -0.44
N LEU A 112 -12.97 -14.16 0.04
CA LEU A 112 -13.01 -13.79 1.46
C LEU A 112 -14.01 -12.68 1.72
N GLY A 113 -14.69 -12.75 2.85
CA GLY A 113 -15.44 -11.63 3.37
C GLY A 113 -14.52 -10.48 3.83
N PRO A 114 -15.07 -9.27 4.03
CA PRO A 114 -14.24 -8.10 4.39
C PRO A 114 -13.44 -8.28 5.68
N THR A 115 -13.99 -8.99 6.64
CA THR A 115 -13.32 -9.26 7.94
C THR A 115 -12.20 -10.27 7.79
N GLU A 116 -12.46 -11.39 7.09
CA GLU A 116 -11.45 -12.40 6.79
C GLU A 116 -10.30 -11.82 5.96
N PHE A 117 -10.61 -10.93 5.02
CA PHE A 117 -9.60 -10.23 4.22
C PHE A 117 -8.67 -9.38 5.11
N ARG A 118 -9.23 -8.56 6.01
CA ARG A 118 -8.44 -7.74 6.95
C ARG A 118 -7.63 -8.59 7.92
N LEU A 119 -8.20 -9.70 8.38
CA LEU A 119 -7.55 -10.64 9.27
C LEU A 119 -6.32 -11.29 8.59
N LEU A 120 -6.51 -11.80 7.37
CA LEU A 120 -5.42 -12.36 6.57
C LEU A 120 -4.32 -11.33 6.30
N LYS A 121 -4.68 -10.10 5.89
CA LYS A 121 -3.74 -9.00 5.70
C LYS A 121 -2.89 -8.78 6.95
N THR A 122 -3.52 -8.65 8.11
CA THR A 122 -2.82 -8.42 9.39
C THR A 122 -1.81 -9.51 9.71
N LEU A 123 -2.16 -10.77 9.46
CA LEU A 123 -1.24 -11.90 9.67
C LEU A 123 -0.11 -11.91 8.65
N MET A 124 -0.39 -11.64 7.37
CA MET A 124 0.59 -11.66 6.29
C MET A 124 1.55 -10.47 6.28
N GLU A 125 1.21 -9.35 6.93
CA GLU A 125 2.13 -8.22 7.07
C GLU A 125 3.39 -8.57 7.89
N LYS A 126 3.29 -9.53 8.80
CA LYS A 126 4.40 -10.01 9.64
C LYS A 126 4.28 -11.52 9.87
N PRO A 127 4.65 -12.35 8.89
CA PRO A 127 4.65 -13.80 9.05
C PRO A 127 5.49 -14.25 10.25
N GLY A 128 5.05 -15.31 10.94
CA GLY A 128 5.68 -15.85 12.14
C GLY A 128 5.34 -15.09 13.43
N ARG A 129 4.78 -13.87 13.34
CA ARG A 129 4.38 -13.12 14.52
C ARG A 129 3.08 -13.68 15.11
N VAL A 130 3.11 -13.99 16.41
CA VAL A 130 1.92 -14.37 17.16
C VAL A 130 1.15 -13.12 17.57
N TYR A 131 -0.14 -13.09 17.26
CA TYR A 131 -1.07 -12.04 17.66
C TYR A 131 -2.09 -12.61 18.65
N SER A 132 -2.25 -11.97 19.81
CA SER A 132 -3.33 -12.32 20.73
C SER A 132 -4.71 -12.05 20.12
N ARG A 133 -5.75 -12.71 20.65
CA ARG A 133 -7.13 -12.48 20.20
C ARG A 133 -7.55 -11.02 20.38
N GLU A 134 -7.26 -10.45 21.52
CA GLU A 134 -7.50 -9.06 21.84
C GLU A 134 -6.80 -8.12 20.83
N ARG A 135 -5.52 -8.40 20.50
CA ARG A 135 -4.78 -7.61 19.54
C ARG A 135 -5.33 -7.72 18.12
N LEU A 136 -5.77 -8.91 17.70
CA LEU A 136 -6.44 -9.09 16.41
C LEU A 136 -7.79 -8.38 16.37
N LEU A 137 -8.53 -8.40 17.48
CA LEU A 137 -9.79 -7.66 17.59
C LEU A 137 -9.56 -6.17 17.38
N ASP A 138 -8.61 -5.54 18.07
CA ASP A 138 -8.26 -4.14 17.96
C ASP A 138 -7.85 -3.76 16.51
N LEU A 139 -7.02 -4.59 15.88
CA LEU A 139 -6.48 -4.29 14.55
C LEU A 139 -7.49 -4.48 13.42
N VAL A 140 -8.40 -5.43 13.54
CA VAL A 140 -9.35 -5.82 12.50
C VAL A 140 -10.71 -5.14 12.64
N TRP A 141 -11.21 -4.99 13.87
CA TRP A 141 -12.52 -4.39 14.17
C TRP A 141 -12.43 -2.95 14.68
N GLY A 142 -11.29 -2.57 15.27
CA GLY A 142 -11.11 -1.25 15.90
C GLY A 142 -11.33 -1.28 17.40
N ARG A 143 -10.77 -0.29 18.11
CA ARG A 143 -10.79 -0.23 19.58
C ARG A 143 -12.16 0.09 20.20
N ASP A 144 -13.05 0.68 19.42
CA ASP A 144 -14.36 1.14 19.88
C ASP A 144 -15.48 0.12 19.65
N VAL A 145 -15.15 -1.10 19.22
CA VAL A 145 -16.12 -2.13 18.91
C VAL A 145 -16.15 -3.16 20.06
N TYR A 146 -17.25 -3.18 20.79
CA TYR A 146 -17.51 -4.19 21.83
C TYR A 146 -17.90 -5.54 21.20
N VAL A 147 -16.90 -6.34 20.86
CA VAL A 147 -17.08 -7.70 20.33
C VAL A 147 -16.27 -8.64 21.20
N GLU A 148 -16.83 -9.81 21.51
CA GLU A 148 -16.15 -10.82 22.32
C GLU A 148 -14.93 -11.42 21.58
N ASP A 149 -13.87 -11.74 22.29
CA ASP A 149 -12.64 -12.37 21.77
C ASP A 149 -12.89 -13.64 20.96
N ARG A 150 -13.96 -14.37 21.30
CA ARG A 150 -14.41 -15.57 20.58
C ARG A 150 -14.82 -15.30 19.13
N THR A 151 -15.16 -14.07 18.80
CA THR A 151 -15.47 -13.65 17.43
C THR A 151 -14.26 -13.85 16.51
N VAL A 152 -13.05 -13.62 17.01
CA VAL A 152 -11.81 -13.87 16.27
C VAL A 152 -11.72 -15.34 15.86
N ASP A 153 -12.01 -16.27 16.77
CA ASP A 153 -11.93 -17.72 16.51
C ASP A 153 -12.88 -18.16 15.38
N VAL A 154 -14.08 -17.58 15.32
CA VAL A 154 -15.05 -17.84 14.25
C VAL A 154 -14.53 -17.39 12.89
N HIS A 155 -13.94 -16.19 12.82
CA HIS A 155 -13.40 -15.66 11.58
C HIS A 155 -12.10 -16.37 11.16
N ILE A 156 -11.25 -16.77 12.09
CA ILE A 156 -10.09 -17.65 11.80
C ILE A 156 -10.56 -18.98 11.21
N ARG A 157 -11.61 -19.60 11.76
CA ARG A 157 -12.15 -20.85 11.22
C ARG A 157 -12.68 -20.67 9.78
N ARG A 158 -13.39 -19.58 9.51
CA ARG A 158 -13.89 -19.25 8.17
C ARG A 158 -12.75 -19.01 7.18
N LEU A 159 -11.73 -18.26 7.63
CA LEU A 159 -10.54 -17.98 6.84
C LEU A 159 -9.79 -19.27 6.47
N ARG A 160 -9.54 -20.15 7.46
CA ARG A 160 -8.92 -21.47 7.23
C ARG A 160 -9.71 -22.30 6.22
N LYS A 161 -11.04 -22.34 6.38
CA LYS A 161 -11.90 -23.08 5.46
C LYS A 161 -11.73 -22.58 4.03
N ALA A 162 -11.78 -21.25 3.80
CA ALA A 162 -11.66 -20.68 2.47
C ALA A 162 -10.27 -20.91 1.87
N LEU A 163 -9.20 -20.72 2.64
CA LEU A 163 -7.83 -20.94 2.19
C LEU A 163 -7.56 -22.42 1.87
N ASN A 164 -8.10 -23.35 2.63
CA ASN A 164 -7.80 -24.78 2.52
C ASN A 164 -8.80 -25.57 1.66
N GLU A 165 -9.80 -24.92 1.06
CA GLU A 165 -10.86 -25.56 0.25
C GLU A 165 -10.31 -26.33 -0.96
N GLY A 166 -9.15 -25.93 -1.52
CA GLY A 166 -8.44 -26.65 -2.58
C GLY A 166 -7.44 -27.69 -2.10
N GLY A 167 -7.39 -27.99 -0.79
CA GLY A 167 -6.33 -28.79 -0.19
C GLY A 167 -5.10 -27.94 0.17
N GLY A 168 -4.11 -28.56 0.78
CA GLY A 168 -2.86 -27.91 1.18
C GLY A 168 -2.68 -27.86 2.70
N VAL A 169 -1.50 -27.39 3.11
CA VAL A 169 -1.14 -27.25 4.53
C VAL A 169 -1.86 -26.05 5.14
N ASP A 170 -2.38 -26.18 6.36
CA ASP A 170 -2.92 -25.04 7.11
C ASP A 170 -1.78 -24.12 7.53
N VAL A 171 -1.73 -22.95 6.93
CA VAL A 171 -0.70 -21.93 7.17
C VAL A 171 -1.01 -21.03 8.37
N ILE A 172 -2.21 -21.15 8.96
CA ILE A 172 -2.58 -20.37 10.15
C ILE A 172 -2.38 -21.26 11.38
N ARG A 173 -1.34 -21.00 12.14
CA ARG A 173 -1.02 -21.71 13.36
C ARG A 173 -1.79 -21.15 14.56
N THR A 174 -2.33 -22.04 15.39
CA THR A 174 -2.87 -21.68 16.70
C THR A 174 -1.81 -21.86 17.76
N VAL A 175 -1.46 -20.80 18.46
CA VAL A 175 -0.58 -20.85 19.63
C VAL A 175 -1.49 -20.88 20.89
N ARG A 176 -1.57 -22.04 21.54
CA ARG A 176 -2.47 -22.25 22.68
C ARG A 176 -2.18 -21.25 23.80
N GLY A 177 -3.21 -20.58 24.29
CA GLY A 177 -3.10 -19.56 25.32
C GLY A 177 -2.65 -18.18 24.81
N GLU A 178 -2.02 -18.09 23.64
CA GLU A 178 -1.45 -16.85 23.11
C GLU A 178 -2.29 -16.25 21.96
N GLY A 179 -2.63 -17.03 20.92
CA GLY A 179 -3.39 -16.52 19.77
C GLY A 179 -3.08 -17.22 18.47
N TYR A 180 -2.85 -16.43 17.41
CA TYR A 180 -2.70 -16.92 16.05
C TYR A 180 -1.49 -16.28 15.35
N ALA A 181 -0.87 -17.05 14.48
CA ALA A 181 0.18 -16.59 13.56
C ALA A 181 -0.06 -17.19 12.16
N ILE A 182 0.50 -16.58 11.14
CA ILE A 182 0.66 -17.22 9.83
C ILE A 182 2.12 -17.64 9.70
N ASP A 183 2.37 -18.91 9.59
CA ASP A 183 3.69 -19.48 9.32
C ASP A 183 3.56 -20.87 8.70
N VAL A 184 4.63 -21.33 8.05
CA VAL A 184 4.83 -22.72 7.61
C VAL A 184 5.95 -23.27 8.46
N ASP A 185 5.67 -24.33 9.17
CA ASP A 185 6.67 -25.13 9.87
C ASP A 185 7.58 -25.88 8.87
#